data_b93479a011d3b1d664d4e53b1a243726
#
_entry.id   b93479a011d3b1d664d4e53b1a243726
#
_cell.length_a   1.000
_cell.length_b   1.000
_cell.length_c   1.000
_cell.angle_alpha   90.00
_cell.angle_beta   90.00
_cell.angle_gamma   90.00
#
_symmetry.space_group_name_H-M   'P 1'
#
loop_
_entity.id
_entity.type
_entity.pdbx_description
1 polymer ?
#
loop_
_entity_poly.entity_id
_entity_poly.type
_entity_poly.pdbx_seq_one_letter_code
_entity_poly.pdbx_strand_id
1 'polypeptide(L)'
;MKTKSILKTACLAACVLTLTACNNETEDIIESVSVASRATTEIVLSKNPIYTLGNQDANGIYAATPLEAISASIWEATTEMDVTIVAPQAITLTGVSARVNGEVVTFAEFQNADSENYIDLAKGEGIRFCFPMLPATGELIIRLHTTGTQIIEQSVSGEVTAGTVCTLNFSDFTVTSGNNWMAALDDDMYVSQLSLPGTHDAATGDGTTFSLGKTQSLTLQEQWNMGIRVFDLRPGYKKVRQGWFKYVNQLHIYHGIVSTDTSWDEAIDCLTANLAANPQEFAIIVMRFENDSPLYNNRSTWNSLMSNYLSSELPSAYKVDFRPDLKVADVRGKLLILSRDSYADTPITGGFISNWSHSAEGSTGGSIQGKNSTATLNVQDYYSVEDTEAKLNSIYTFMDYASNSAAGVWTINHTSGYTGSTGSNAAYCKNAANNNPSAYRYIIDNARTDGNVGIIMMDHVGSRTTKSGSTTYTVYGDLLPQAIIDNNFRW
;
A
#
# COMPACT_ATOMS: atom_id res chain seq x y z
N MET A 1 28.22 46.25 -6.37
CA MET A 1 28.69 46.71 -5.02
C MET A 1 27.72 46.17 -3.98
N LYS A 2 28.34 45.49 -2.98
CA LYS A 2 27.74 44.96 -1.73
C LYS A 2 26.94 43.67 -1.82
N THR A 3 27.65 42.55 -1.79
CA THR A 3 27.33 41.24 -1.24
C THR A 3 26.89 41.35 0.20
N LYS A 4 25.80 40.68 0.55
CA LYS A 4 25.50 40.29 1.93
C LYS A 4 25.49 38.75 2.01
N SER A 5 26.58 38.26 2.62
CA SER A 5 26.74 36.91 3.09
C SER A 5 25.75 36.64 4.25
N ILE A 6 24.95 35.58 4.13
CA ILE A 6 24.23 35.01 5.26
C ILE A 6 24.97 33.74 5.61
N LEU A 7 25.61 33.75 6.75
CA LEU A 7 26.21 32.59 7.41
C LEU A 7 25.08 31.62 7.81
N LYS A 8 24.99 30.48 7.16
CA LYS A 8 24.25 29.34 7.68
C LYS A 8 25.21 28.49 8.49
N THR A 9 24.99 28.42 9.76
CA THR A 9 25.70 27.52 10.67
C THR A 9 25.25 26.09 10.32
N ALA A 10 26.12 25.35 9.64
CA ALA A 10 25.91 23.94 9.41
C ALA A 10 26.35 23.18 10.67
N CYS A 11 25.46 22.51 11.36
CA CYS A 11 25.81 21.42 12.26
C CYS A 11 26.34 20.25 11.41
N LEU A 12 27.65 20.01 11.51
CA LEU A 12 28.30 18.86 10.91
C LEU A 12 27.97 17.64 11.79
N ALA A 13 27.06 16.78 11.34
CA ALA A 13 27.00 15.41 11.83
C ALA A 13 28.08 14.62 11.09
N ALA A 14 29.09 14.15 11.82
CA ALA A 14 30.13 13.30 11.25
C ALA A 14 29.62 11.86 11.21
N CYS A 15 29.22 11.38 10.02
CA CYS A 15 29.04 9.95 9.76
C CYS A 15 30.41 9.29 9.65
N VAL A 16 30.72 8.37 10.54
CA VAL A 16 31.86 7.45 10.39
C VAL A 16 31.32 6.13 9.85
N LEU A 17 31.49 5.92 8.55
CA LEU A 17 31.31 4.62 7.91
C LEU A 17 32.53 3.76 8.17
N THR A 18 32.42 2.71 8.99
CA THR A 18 33.38 1.62 8.99
C THR A 18 32.87 0.49 8.09
N LEU A 19 33.43 0.42 6.88
CA LEU A 19 33.26 -0.73 5.99
C LEU A 19 34.15 -1.88 6.52
N THR A 20 33.54 -2.92 7.04
CA THR A 20 34.17 -4.26 7.14
C THR A 20 33.50 -5.16 6.12
N ALA A 21 34.29 -5.58 5.13
CA ALA A 21 33.87 -6.54 4.13
C ALA A 21 33.85 -7.95 4.71
N CYS A 22 32.81 -8.68 4.46
CA CYS A 22 32.70 -10.07 3.99
C CYS A 22 31.53 -10.85 4.60
N ASN A 23 30.78 -11.43 3.69
CA ASN A 23 29.87 -12.57 3.73
C ASN A 23 28.38 -12.31 3.95
N ASN A 24 27.68 -12.61 2.87
CA ASN A 24 26.27 -12.98 2.67
C ASN A 24 25.49 -13.36 3.93
N GLU A 25 24.93 -12.39 4.58
CA GLU A 25 23.74 -12.44 5.40
C GLU A 25 23.18 -11.02 5.41
N THR A 26 21.86 -10.88 5.34
CA THR A 26 21.16 -9.60 5.38
C THR A 26 21.48 -8.89 6.69
N GLU A 27 22.47 -8.00 6.67
CA GLU A 27 22.76 -7.16 7.83
C GLU A 27 21.77 -6.01 7.88
N ASP A 28 20.97 -5.99 8.97
CA ASP A 28 20.19 -4.84 9.38
C ASP A 28 21.11 -3.61 9.49
N ILE A 29 20.78 -2.55 8.79
CA ILE A 29 21.51 -1.29 8.87
C ILE A 29 21.25 -0.69 10.25
N ILE A 30 22.22 -0.80 11.14
CA ILE A 30 22.19 -0.17 12.46
C ILE A 30 22.60 1.30 12.26
N GLU A 31 21.63 2.20 12.34
CA GLU A 31 21.90 3.63 12.39
C GLU A 31 22.29 4.03 13.82
N SER A 32 23.54 4.51 14.00
CA SER A 32 24.02 4.97 15.29
C SER A 32 23.60 6.44 15.53
N VAL A 33 22.89 6.67 16.62
CA VAL A 33 22.55 8.02 17.08
C VAL A 33 23.45 8.38 18.26
N SER A 34 24.31 9.38 18.12
CA SER A 34 25.18 9.81 19.20
C SER A 34 24.53 10.90 20.05
N VAL A 35 24.44 10.66 21.35
CA VAL A 35 24.05 11.66 22.35
C VAL A 35 25.32 12.18 23.04
N ALA A 36 25.60 13.46 22.90
CA ALA A 36 26.71 14.11 23.58
C ALA A 36 26.42 14.23 25.10
N SER A 37 26.74 13.19 25.85
CA SER A 37 26.81 13.25 27.31
C SER A 37 28.21 12.82 27.78
N ARG A 38 28.59 13.21 28.98
CA ARG A 38 29.94 13.14 29.58
C ARG A 38 30.63 11.75 29.62
N ALA A 39 30.04 10.72 29.08
CA ALA A 39 30.66 9.41 28.88
C ALA A 39 30.70 9.13 27.38
N THR A 40 31.87 8.83 26.86
CA THR A 40 32.20 8.58 25.46
C THR A 40 31.64 7.24 24.92
N THR A 41 30.47 6.81 25.37
CA THR A 41 29.84 5.58 24.85
C THR A 41 28.70 5.97 23.94
N GLU A 42 28.86 5.71 22.66
CA GLU A 42 27.80 5.85 21.67
C GLU A 42 26.71 4.82 21.97
N ILE A 43 25.46 5.29 22.10
CA ILE A 43 24.32 4.40 22.32
C ILE A 43 23.73 4.09 20.95
N VAL A 44 23.78 2.83 20.60
CA VAL A 44 23.21 2.30 19.37
C VAL A 44 21.88 1.62 19.71
N LEU A 45 20.78 2.11 19.17
CA LEU A 45 19.46 1.50 19.27
C LEU A 45 19.07 0.90 17.93
N SER A 46 18.46 -0.30 17.97
CA SER A 46 17.80 -0.82 16.77
C SER A 46 16.63 0.06 16.41
N LYS A 47 16.57 0.47 15.15
CA LYS A 47 15.44 1.28 14.63
C LYS A 47 14.17 0.44 14.57
N ASN A 48 14.31 -0.86 14.29
CA ASN A 48 13.20 -1.81 14.17
C ASN A 48 13.41 -3.00 15.12
N PRO A 49 13.25 -2.83 16.45
CA PRO A 49 13.37 -3.93 17.39
C PRO A 49 12.20 -4.92 17.20
N ILE A 50 12.54 -6.21 17.20
CA ILE A 50 11.57 -7.30 17.09
C ILE A 50 11.29 -7.86 18.49
N TYR A 51 10.01 -8.07 18.79
CA TYR A 51 9.53 -8.63 20.06
C TYR A 51 8.83 -9.97 19.84
N THR A 52 9.11 -10.94 20.69
CA THR A 52 8.42 -12.24 20.71
C THR A 52 7.44 -12.30 21.87
N LEU A 53 6.29 -12.96 21.65
CA LEU A 53 5.30 -13.17 22.70
C LEU A 53 5.77 -14.20 23.73
N GLY A 54 5.65 -13.82 25.00
CA GLY A 54 5.76 -14.73 26.13
C GLY A 54 4.41 -15.34 26.51
N ASN A 55 4.27 -15.73 27.77
CA ASN A 55 3.04 -16.29 28.29
C ASN A 55 1.99 -15.19 28.53
N GLN A 56 0.73 -15.54 28.34
CA GLN A 56 -0.42 -14.73 28.69
C GLN A 56 -0.65 -14.75 30.20
N ASP A 57 -0.95 -13.60 30.80
CA ASP A 57 -1.32 -13.49 32.20
C ASP A 57 -2.80 -13.83 32.46
N ALA A 58 -3.25 -13.75 33.71
CA ALA A 58 -4.63 -14.01 34.09
C ALA A 58 -5.66 -13.03 33.48
N ASN A 59 -5.22 -11.89 32.98
CA ASN A 59 -6.05 -10.86 32.35
C ASN A 59 -6.07 -10.98 30.82
N GLY A 60 -5.39 -11.97 30.27
CA GLY A 60 -5.30 -12.13 28.82
C GLY A 60 -4.20 -11.29 28.15
N ILE A 61 -3.24 -10.78 28.91
CA ILE A 61 -2.16 -9.92 28.41
C ILE A 61 -0.90 -10.76 28.19
N TYR A 62 -0.37 -10.75 26.97
CA TYR A 62 0.91 -11.34 26.63
C TYR A 62 2.05 -10.40 27.02
N ALA A 63 3.04 -10.91 27.75
CA ALA A 63 4.30 -10.18 27.90
C ALA A 63 5.14 -10.39 26.64
N ALA A 64 5.55 -9.31 25.97
CA ALA A 64 6.45 -9.41 24.85
C ALA A 64 7.86 -8.96 25.25
N THR A 65 8.85 -9.72 24.83
CA THR A 65 10.26 -9.47 25.13
C THR A 65 11.03 -9.27 23.83
N PRO A 66 12.01 -8.36 23.80
CA PRO A 66 12.82 -8.16 22.62
C PRO A 66 13.57 -9.43 22.25
N LEU A 67 13.60 -9.77 20.97
CA LEU A 67 14.33 -10.92 20.42
C LEU A 67 15.82 -10.82 20.72
N GLU A 68 16.37 -9.61 20.61
CA GLU A 68 17.71 -9.26 21.02
C GLU A 68 17.69 -8.58 22.40
N ALA A 69 18.48 -9.07 23.33
CA ALA A 69 18.53 -8.53 24.69
C ALA A 69 19.07 -7.09 24.71
N ILE A 70 18.30 -6.19 25.27
CA ILE A 70 18.72 -4.77 25.47
C ILE A 70 19.59 -4.69 26.72
N SER A 71 20.80 -4.12 26.60
CA SER A 71 21.74 -4.04 27.72
C SER A 71 21.27 -3.06 28.82
N ALA A 72 21.70 -3.31 30.05
CA ALA A 72 21.37 -2.43 31.19
C ALA A 72 21.86 -0.99 30.96
N SER A 73 23.01 -0.79 30.31
CA SER A 73 23.54 0.53 30.00
C SER A 73 22.66 1.32 28.99
N ILE A 74 21.95 0.63 28.11
CA ILE A 74 20.97 1.26 27.22
C ILE A 74 19.78 1.75 28.05
N TRP A 75 19.23 0.92 28.93
CA TRP A 75 18.10 1.31 29.79
C TRP A 75 18.42 2.48 30.71
N GLU A 76 19.64 2.55 31.26
CA GLU A 76 20.09 3.66 32.11
C GLU A 76 20.20 4.99 31.34
N ALA A 77 20.49 4.95 30.06
CA ALA A 77 20.73 6.12 29.22
C ALA A 77 19.51 6.54 28.39
N THR A 78 18.41 5.80 28.47
CA THR A 78 17.18 6.01 27.69
C THR A 78 15.98 6.18 28.61
N THR A 79 14.85 6.58 28.04
CA THR A 79 13.53 6.48 28.68
C THR A 79 12.94 5.12 28.36
N GLU A 80 12.42 4.45 29.36
CA GLU A 80 11.65 3.22 29.16
C GLU A 80 10.22 3.57 28.75
N MET A 81 9.83 3.15 27.56
CA MET A 81 8.46 3.26 27.09
C MET A 81 7.74 1.96 27.41
N ASP A 82 6.90 1.96 28.45
CA ASP A 82 6.08 0.80 28.87
C ASP A 82 4.71 0.90 28.23
N VAL A 83 4.46 0.10 27.21
CA VAL A 83 3.25 0.16 26.38
C VAL A 83 2.40 -1.08 26.64
N THR A 84 1.13 -0.86 26.99
CA THR A 84 0.11 -1.90 27.08
C THR A 84 -0.98 -1.63 26.05
N ILE A 85 -1.32 -2.65 25.27
CA ILE A 85 -2.37 -2.61 24.26
C ILE A 85 -3.38 -3.70 24.63
N VAL A 86 -4.67 -3.35 24.72
CA VAL A 86 -5.76 -4.30 24.91
C VAL A 86 -6.73 -4.14 23.75
N ALA A 87 -6.97 -5.20 23.00
CA ALA A 87 -7.80 -5.19 21.81
C ALA A 87 -9.28 -5.02 22.16
N PRO A 88 -9.95 -3.91 21.82
CA PRO A 88 -11.38 -3.71 22.06
C PRO A 88 -12.26 -4.55 21.16
N GLN A 89 -11.71 -5.06 20.08
CA GLN A 89 -12.26 -6.04 19.14
C GLN A 89 -11.13 -6.90 18.59
N ALA A 90 -11.40 -7.94 17.82
CA ALA A 90 -10.35 -8.72 17.17
C ALA A 90 -9.54 -7.81 16.23
N ILE A 91 -8.21 -7.80 16.37
CA ILE A 91 -7.28 -7.02 15.55
C ILE A 91 -6.06 -7.86 15.19
N THR A 92 -5.41 -7.51 14.08
CA THR A 92 -4.05 -7.93 13.79
C THR A 92 -3.12 -6.74 14.03
N LEU A 93 -2.23 -6.85 15.00
CA LEU A 93 -1.22 -5.83 15.30
C LEU A 93 0.04 -6.15 14.49
N THR A 94 0.52 -5.18 13.71
CA THR A 94 1.71 -5.33 12.86
C THR A 94 2.93 -4.61 13.43
N GLY A 95 2.73 -3.64 14.30
CA GLY A 95 3.81 -2.93 14.96
C GLY A 95 3.34 -1.73 15.79
N VAL A 96 4.32 -1.09 16.44
CA VAL A 96 4.13 0.16 17.17
C VAL A 96 5.26 1.12 16.80
N SER A 97 4.93 2.29 16.26
CA SER A 97 5.93 3.31 15.97
C SER A 97 5.97 4.39 17.04
N ALA A 98 7.17 4.89 17.31
CA ALA A 98 7.39 6.13 18.06
C ALA A 98 7.87 7.22 17.09
N ARG A 99 7.26 8.41 17.17
CA ARG A 99 7.59 9.56 16.32
C ARG A 99 7.91 10.75 17.22
N VAL A 100 9.01 11.43 16.90
CA VAL A 100 9.41 12.68 17.56
C VAL A 100 9.37 13.79 16.52
N ASN A 101 8.58 14.82 16.78
CA ASN A 101 8.39 15.96 15.86
C ASN A 101 8.04 15.52 14.41
N GLY A 102 7.24 14.46 14.29
CA GLY A 102 6.83 13.90 13.01
C GLY A 102 7.76 12.82 12.43
N GLU A 103 8.99 12.70 12.88
CA GLU A 103 9.94 11.68 12.40
C GLU A 103 9.82 10.36 13.16
N VAL A 104 9.80 9.23 12.46
CA VAL A 104 9.80 7.89 13.08
C VAL A 104 11.18 7.59 13.63
N VAL A 105 11.28 7.45 14.95
CA VAL A 105 12.53 7.14 15.65
C VAL A 105 12.66 5.67 16.02
N THR A 106 11.54 4.95 16.13
CA THR A 106 11.49 3.51 16.41
C THR A 106 10.23 2.92 15.80
N PHE A 107 10.35 1.71 15.24
CA PHE A 107 9.23 0.88 14.82
C PHE A 107 9.39 -0.52 15.45
N ALA A 108 8.71 -0.77 16.56
CA ALA A 108 8.70 -2.07 17.21
C ALA A 108 7.81 -3.05 16.44
N GLU A 109 8.36 -4.17 16.02
CA GLU A 109 7.65 -5.25 15.37
C GLU A 109 7.38 -6.39 16.33
N PHE A 110 6.34 -7.18 16.04
CA PHE A 110 5.98 -8.34 16.85
C PHE A 110 6.03 -9.59 16.01
N GLN A 111 6.75 -10.59 16.48
CA GLN A 111 6.88 -11.89 15.82
C GLN A 111 5.99 -12.92 16.51
N ASN A 112 5.16 -13.61 15.73
CA ASN A 112 4.34 -14.71 16.20
C ASN A 112 5.15 -16.02 16.32
N ALA A 113 4.51 -17.10 16.77
CA ALA A 113 5.15 -18.42 16.95
C ALA A 113 5.69 -19.03 15.65
N ASP A 114 5.16 -18.62 14.51
CA ASP A 114 5.57 -19.07 13.18
C ASP A 114 6.67 -18.18 12.56
N SER A 115 7.24 -17.26 13.36
CA SER A 115 8.25 -16.28 12.94
C SER A 115 7.77 -15.29 11.88
N GLU A 116 6.47 -15.02 11.83
CA GLU A 116 5.88 -14.00 10.98
C GLU A 116 5.66 -12.70 11.77
N ASN A 117 5.81 -11.55 11.15
CA ASN A 117 5.84 -10.24 11.81
C ASN A 117 4.46 -9.64 12.01
N TYR A 118 3.62 -10.31 12.76
CA TYR A 118 2.31 -9.81 13.21
C TYR A 118 1.79 -10.65 14.38
N ILE A 119 0.80 -10.10 15.10
CA ILE A 119 0.10 -10.79 16.18
C ILE A 119 -1.39 -10.59 15.99
N ASP A 120 -2.14 -11.70 16.01
CA ASP A 120 -3.60 -11.67 16.09
C ASP A 120 -4.00 -11.64 17.57
N LEU A 121 -4.78 -10.64 17.95
CA LEU A 121 -5.35 -10.48 19.27
C LEU A 121 -6.87 -10.60 19.18
N ALA A 122 -7.46 -11.52 19.95
CA ALA A 122 -8.90 -11.57 20.11
C ALA A 122 -9.39 -10.40 20.98
N LYS A 123 -10.69 -10.12 20.94
CA LYS A 123 -11.28 -9.09 21.81
C LYS A 123 -10.97 -9.37 23.27
N GLY A 124 -10.38 -8.39 23.95
CA GLY A 124 -9.99 -8.45 25.36
C GLY A 124 -8.60 -9.02 25.59
N GLU A 125 -7.97 -9.61 24.58
CA GLU A 125 -6.55 -9.97 24.66
C GLU A 125 -5.67 -8.74 24.49
N GLY A 126 -4.45 -8.80 25.00
CA GLY A 126 -3.54 -7.68 24.92
C GLY A 126 -2.07 -8.10 24.91
N ILE A 127 -1.23 -7.10 24.71
CA ILE A 127 0.22 -7.22 24.73
C ILE A 127 0.81 -6.09 25.58
N ARG A 128 1.84 -6.42 26.37
CA ARG A 128 2.65 -5.44 27.10
C ARG A 128 4.11 -5.64 26.74
N PHE A 129 4.78 -4.56 26.41
CA PHE A 129 6.20 -4.56 26.08
C PHE A 129 6.85 -3.22 26.46
N CYS A 130 8.17 -3.25 26.65
CA CYS A 130 8.96 -2.05 26.91
C CYS A 130 9.99 -1.89 25.80
N PHE A 131 10.16 -0.64 25.33
CA PHE A 131 11.24 -0.30 24.41
C PHE A 131 12.01 0.94 24.88
N PRO A 132 13.34 1.00 24.64
CA PRO A 132 14.13 2.17 24.99
C PRO A 132 13.94 3.26 23.97
N MET A 133 13.82 4.51 24.43
CA MET A 133 13.78 5.69 23.57
C MET A 133 14.83 6.70 24.01
N LEU A 134 15.54 7.27 23.07
CA LEU A 134 16.51 8.32 23.35
C LEU A 134 15.79 9.56 23.94
N PRO A 135 16.44 10.28 24.87
CA PRO A 135 15.92 11.54 25.35
C PRO A 135 15.58 12.47 24.18
N ALA A 136 14.39 13.02 24.20
CA ALA A 136 13.90 13.87 23.12
C ALA A 136 13.12 15.06 23.68
N THR A 137 13.18 16.17 22.96
CA THR A 137 12.38 17.37 23.22
C THR A 137 11.41 17.57 22.07
N GLY A 138 10.14 17.81 22.38
CA GLY A 138 9.10 18.04 21.38
C GLY A 138 7.91 17.11 21.54
N GLU A 139 7.12 17.03 20.50
CA GLU A 139 5.95 16.16 20.46
C GLU A 139 6.37 14.72 20.20
N LEU A 140 6.09 13.82 21.14
CA LEU A 140 6.24 12.39 20.98
C LEU A 140 4.86 11.77 20.74
N ILE A 141 4.73 11.06 19.64
CA ILE A 141 3.51 10.32 19.28
C ILE A 141 3.84 8.83 19.21
N ILE A 142 3.06 8.01 19.91
CA ILE A 142 3.09 6.55 19.78
C ILE A 142 1.88 6.12 18.97
N ARG A 143 2.12 5.38 17.87
CA ARG A 143 1.08 4.92 16.96
C ARG A 143 1.07 3.40 16.88
N LEU A 144 -0.13 2.82 16.96
CA LEU A 144 -0.37 1.39 16.68
C LEU A 144 -0.59 1.19 15.19
N HIS A 145 0.03 0.16 14.62
CA HIS A 145 -0.19 -0.28 13.26
C HIS A 145 -0.98 -1.59 13.29
N THR A 146 -2.17 -1.54 12.75
CA THR A 146 -3.10 -2.68 12.71
C THR A 146 -3.59 -2.89 11.28
N THR A 147 -4.25 -4.02 11.01
CA THR A 147 -4.92 -4.25 9.72
C THR A 147 -6.22 -3.45 9.54
N GLY A 148 -6.58 -2.62 10.51
CA GLY A 148 -7.63 -1.61 10.36
C GLY A 148 -7.09 -0.32 9.73
N THR A 149 -7.99 0.53 9.27
CA THR A 149 -7.63 1.76 8.54
C THR A 149 -7.67 3.01 9.42
N GLN A 150 -7.67 2.84 10.71
CA GLN A 150 -7.72 3.97 11.63
C GLN A 150 -6.34 4.29 12.18
N ILE A 151 -6.05 5.60 12.27
CA ILE A 151 -4.89 6.08 13.00
C ILE A 151 -5.19 5.95 14.49
N ILE A 152 -4.46 5.07 15.17
CA ILE A 152 -4.57 4.85 16.62
C ILE A 152 -3.28 5.36 17.23
N GLU A 153 -3.34 6.53 17.86
CA GLU A 153 -2.15 7.15 18.42
C GLU A 153 -2.43 7.87 19.74
N GLN A 154 -1.38 8.04 20.52
CA GLN A 154 -1.36 8.85 21.72
C GLN A 154 -0.16 9.78 21.71
N SER A 155 -0.40 11.07 22.00
CA SER A 155 0.66 12.04 22.19
C SER A 155 1.14 12.00 23.64
N VAL A 156 2.45 11.97 23.81
CA VAL A 156 3.10 12.13 25.12
C VAL A 156 3.54 13.59 25.25
N SER A 157 2.90 14.32 26.16
CA SER A 157 3.27 15.70 26.42
C SER A 157 4.39 15.75 27.47
N GLY A 158 5.44 16.48 27.18
CA GLY A 158 6.53 16.72 28.12
C GLY A 158 7.91 16.33 27.55
N GLU A 159 8.90 16.46 28.41
CA GLU A 159 10.28 16.12 28.09
C GLU A 159 10.53 14.65 28.39
N VAL A 160 11.02 13.91 27.40
CA VAL A 160 11.41 12.50 27.53
C VAL A 160 12.87 12.47 27.98
N THR A 161 13.10 12.05 29.22
CA THR A 161 14.42 12.13 29.87
C THR A 161 14.95 10.74 30.25
N ALA A 162 16.28 10.57 30.15
CA ALA A 162 16.93 9.31 30.52
C ALA A 162 16.65 8.88 31.97
N GLY A 163 16.50 7.58 32.17
CA GLY A 163 16.23 6.98 33.49
C GLY A 163 14.79 7.17 33.98
N THR A 164 13.87 7.61 33.12
CA THR A 164 12.44 7.69 33.44
C THR A 164 11.65 6.59 32.74
N VAL A 165 10.45 6.31 33.26
CA VAL A 165 9.48 5.39 32.65
C VAL A 165 8.27 6.18 32.18
N CYS A 166 7.88 5.99 30.92
CA CYS A 166 6.66 6.53 30.36
C CYS A 166 5.68 5.38 30.09
N THR A 167 4.55 5.37 30.80
CA THR A 167 3.54 4.31 30.65
C THR A 167 2.39 4.78 29.75
N LEU A 168 2.07 3.96 28.76
CA LEU A 168 1.01 4.19 27.78
C LEU A 168 0.06 3.00 27.74
N ASN A 169 -1.25 3.28 27.73
CA ASN A 169 -2.29 2.27 27.67
C ASN A 169 -3.23 2.55 26.49
N PHE A 170 -3.32 1.58 25.58
CA PHE A 170 -4.26 1.58 24.47
C PHE A 170 -5.33 0.53 24.74
N SER A 171 -6.51 0.92 25.18
CA SER A 171 -7.62 0.02 25.48
C SER A 171 -8.96 0.52 24.96
N ASP A 172 -9.06 1.82 24.66
CA ASP A 172 -10.29 2.47 24.19
C ASP A 172 -10.03 3.10 22.82
N PHE A 173 -9.99 2.25 21.80
CA PHE A 173 -9.85 2.68 20.41
C PHE A 173 -10.80 1.90 19.52
N THR A 174 -11.16 2.50 18.39
CA THR A 174 -11.99 1.86 17.36
C THR A 174 -11.12 1.46 16.19
N VAL A 175 -11.27 0.24 15.71
CA VAL A 175 -10.68 -0.19 14.45
C VAL A 175 -11.79 -0.22 13.42
N THR A 176 -11.73 0.66 12.44
CA THR A 176 -12.71 0.74 11.35
C THR A 176 -12.27 -0.12 10.17
N SER A 177 -13.23 -0.62 9.41
CA SER A 177 -12.95 -1.22 8.11
C SER A 177 -12.44 -0.16 7.12
N GLY A 178 -11.72 -0.58 6.07
CA GLY A 178 -11.11 0.30 5.07
C GLY A 178 -12.04 1.19 4.24
N ASN A 179 -13.30 1.33 4.63
CA ASN A 179 -14.33 1.98 3.83
C ASN A 179 -14.15 3.49 3.65
N ASN A 180 -13.46 4.18 4.54
CA ASN A 180 -13.40 5.64 4.57
C ASN A 180 -12.04 6.21 5.04
N TRP A 181 -10.95 5.50 4.78
CA TRP A 181 -9.63 5.92 5.25
C TRP A 181 -9.13 7.21 4.60
N MET A 182 -9.57 7.51 3.36
CA MET A 182 -9.17 8.73 2.67
C MET A 182 -9.80 9.98 3.31
N ALA A 183 -10.83 9.84 4.14
CA ALA A 183 -11.41 10.96 4.89
C ALA A 183 -10.38 11.67 5.80
N ALA A 184 -9.31 10.96 6.20
CA ALA A 184 -8.21 11.51 7.01
C ALA A 184 -7.09 12.17 6.17
N LEU A 185 -7.15 12.11 4.84
CA LEU A 185 -6.18 12.78 3.97
C LEU A 185 -6.44 14.28 3.92
N ASP A 186 -5.37 15.06 3.88
CA ASP A 186 -5.45 16.49 3.62
C ASP A 186 -5.94 16.75 2.19
N ASP A 187 -6.89 17.65 2.04
CA ASP A 187 -7.48 18.06 0.76
C ASP A 187 -6.45 18.67 -0.21
N ASP A 188 -5.38 19.25 0.31
CA ASP A 188 -4.31 19.88 -0.47
C ASP A 188 -3.23 18.91 -0.96
N MET A 189 -3.23 17.66 -0.50
CA MET A 189 -2.30 16.64 -1.00
C MET A 189 -2.51 16.37 -2.49
N TYR A 190 -1.42 16.22 -3.24
CA TYR A 190 -1.49 15.79 -4.64
C TYR A 190 -1.79 14.29 -4.74
N VAL A 191 -2.75 13.91 -5.60
CA VAL A 191 -3.10 12.50 -5.82
C VAL A 191 -1.90 11.68 -6.31
N SER A 192 -1.01 12.30 -7.11
CA SER A 192 0.23 11.67 -7.58
C SER A 192 1.25 11.36 -6.48
N GLN A 193 1.09 11.93 -5.30
CA GLN A 193 1.97 11.73 -4.14
C GLN A 193 1.36 10.85 -3.06
N LEU A 194 0.24 10.19 -3.35
CA LEU A 194 -0.36 9.24 -2.43
C LEU A 194 0.22 7.85 -2.61
N SER A 195 0.23 7.10 -1.53
CA SER A 195 0.43 5.65 -1.50
C SER A 195 -0.93 4.98 -1.62
N LEU A 196 -1.21 4.36 -2.75
CA LEU A 196 -2.54 3.84 -3.06
C LEU A 196 -2.52 2.33 -3.28
N PRO A 197 -3.23 1.55 -2.44
CA PRO A 197 -3.39 0.13 -2.67
C PRO A 197 -4.33 -0.13 -3.85
N GLY A 198 -3.88 -0.98 -4.77
CA GLY A 198 -4.61 -1.35 -5.97
C GLY A 198 -4.62 -2.85 -6.22
N THR A 199 -5.57 -3.32 -7.02
CA THR A 199 -5.74 -4.71 -7.41
C THR A 199 -5.60 -4.90 -8.90
N HIS A 200 -4.74 -5.83 -9.29
CA HIS A 200 -4.59 -6.30 -10.66
C HIS A 200 -5.74 -7.25 -11.02
N ASP A 201 -6.31 -7.11 -12.22
CA ASP A 201 -7.47 -7.90 -12.68
C ASP A 201 -8.57 -7.98 -11.61
N ALA A 202 -8.99 -6.82 -11.10
CA ALA A 202 -9.77 -6.65 -9.87
C ALA A 202 -11.07 -7.48 -9.84
N ALA A 203 -11.77 -7.64 -10.97
CA ALA A 203 -13.05 -8.34 -11.02
C ALA A 203 -12.92 -9.88 -11.08
N THR A 204 -11.72 -10.44 -10.99
CA THR A 204 -11.54 -11.91 -11.02
C THR A 204 -11.94 -12.60 -9.72
N GLY A 205 -12.12 -11.85 -8.64
CA GLY A 205 -12.64 -12.35 -7.36
C GLY A 205 -14.14 -12.58 -7.33
N ASP A 206 -14.90 -11.89 -8.19
CA ASP A 206 -16.36 -11.96 -8.28
C ASP A 206 -16.90 -13.20 -9.02
N GLY A 207 -16.08 -14.19 -9.19
CA GLY A 207 -16.39 -15.40 -9.91
C GLY A 207 -15.71 -15.41 -11.28
N THR A 208 -14.87 -16.38 -11.46
CA THR A 208 -14.38 -16.75 -12.78
C THR A 208 -14.71 -18.21 -13.00
N THR A 209 -15.30 -18.53 -14.15
CA THR A 209 -15.66 -19.90 -14.51
C THR A 209 -14.44 -20.82 -14.57
N PHE A 210 -13.23 -20.25 -14.69
CA PHE A 210 -11.98 -20.98 -14.74
C PHE A 210 -10.98 -20.43 -13.71
N SER A 211 -10.47 -21.30 -12.86
CA SER A 211 -9.41 -20.98 -11.88
C SER A 211 -8.12 -20.45 -12.51
N LEU A 212 -7.90 -20.67 -13.80
CA LEU A 212 -6.72 -20.21 -14.54
C LEU A 212 -6.60 -18.69 -14.64
N GLY A 213 -7.70 -17.96 -14.55
CA GLY A 213 -7.72 -16.51 -14.62
C GLY A 213 -7.89 -15.81 -13.27
N LYS A 214 -7.86 -16.54 -12.15
CA LYS A 214 -8.15 -15.96 -10.85
C LYS A 214 -6.89 -15.34 -10.23
N THR A 215 -6.88 -14.01 -10.14
CA THR A 215 -5.81 -13.22 -9.49
C THR A 215 -6.25 -12.61 -8.17
N GLN A 216 -7.55 -12.52 -7.92
CA GLN A 216 -8.12 -12.01 -6.67
C GLN A 216 -8.96 -13.06 -5.95
N SER A 217 -9.05 -12.95 -4.62
CA SER A 217 -9.91 -13.81 -3.78
C SER A 217 -11.18 -13.12 -3.34
N LEU A 218 -11.18 -11.78 -3.31
CA LEU A 218 -12.27 -10.94 -2.85
C LEU A 218 -13.05 -10.33 -4.01
N THR A 219 -14.34 -10.13 -3.81
CA THR A 219 -15.21 -9.33 -4.67
C THR A 219 -14.78 -7.86 -4.67
N LEU A 220 -15.22 -7.07 -5.65
CA LEU A 220 -14.93 -5.62 -5.69
C LEU A 220 -15.40 -4.91 -4.42
N GLN A 221 -16.55 -5.30 -3.87
CA GLN A 221 -17.08 -4.75 -2.62
C GLN A 221 -16.17 -5.09 -1.42
N GLU A 222 -15.68 -6.32 -1.33
CA GLU A 222 -14.79 -6.73 -0.26
C GLU A 222 -13.41 -6.07 -0.40
N GLN A 223 -12.91 -5.90 -1.64
CA GLN A 223 -11.68 -5.15 -1.91
C GLN A 223 -11.81 -3.68 -1.46
N TRP A 224 -12.95 -3.03 -1.76
CA TRP A 224 -13.24 -1.69 -1.25
C TRP A 224 -13.19 -1.65 0.27
N ASN A 225 -13.82 -2.61 0.93
CA ASN A 225 -13.86 -2.71 2.39
C ASN A 225 -12.48 -2.93 3.01
N MET A 226 -11.55 -3.54 2.27
CA MET A 226 -10.15 -3.69 2.65
C MET A 226 -9.30 -2.42 2.45
N GLY A 227 -9.88 -1.37 1.90
CA GLY A 227 -9.19 -0.10 1.66
C GLY A 227 -8.62 0.07 0.26
N ILE A 228 -8.86 -0.87 -0.66
CA ILE A 228 -8.43 -0.73 -2.06
C ILE A 228 -9.15 0.44 -2.71
N ARG A 229 -8.38 1.27 -3.43
CA ARG A 229 -8.90 2.44 -4.15
C ARG A 229 -8.41 2.53 -5.60
N VAL A 230 -7.59 1.58 -6.04
CA VAL A 230 -7.21 1.47 -7.46
C VAL A 230 -7.61 0.09 -7.98
N PHE A 231 -8.35 0.04 -9.06
CA PHE A 231 -8.92 -1.19 -9.63
C PHE A 231 -8.49 -1.32 -11.10
N ASP A 232 -7.73 -2.38 -11.42
CA ASP A 232 -7.47 -2.76 -12.82
C ASP A 232 -8.70 -3.49 -13.36
N LEU A 233 -9.44 -2.80 -14.22
CA LEU A 233 -10.64 -3.33 -14.86
C LEU A 233 -10.41 -3.46 -16.38
N ARG A 234 -10.65 -4.64 -16.92
CA ARG A 234 -10.37 -4.97 -18.33
C ARG A 234 -11.64 -5.24 -19.13
N PRO A 235 -12.37 -4.16 -19.52
CA PRO A 235 -13.58 -4.31 -20.31
C PRO A 235 -13.29 -4.77 -21.74
N GLY A 236 -13.87 -5.90 -22.10
CA GLY A 236 -14.19 -6.26 -23.47
C GLY A 236 -15.69 -6.03 -23.72
N TYR A 237 -16.29 -6.81 -24.60
CA TYR A 237 -17.73 -6.85 -24.74
C TYR A 237 -18.22 -8.25 -25.09
N LYS A 238 -19.47 -8.54 -24.81
CA LYS A 238 -20.12 -9.79 -25.22
C LYS A 238 -21.52 -9.51 -25.75
N LYS A 239 -22.05 -10.47 -26.52
CA LYS A 239 -23.46 -10.45 -26.94
C LYS A 239 -24.32 -11.02 -25.83
N VAL A 240 -25.22 -10.21 -25.30
CA VAL A 240 -26.22 -10.61 -24.32
C VAL A 240 -27.61 -10.64 -24.98
N ARG A 241 -28.43 -11.58 -24.57
CA ARG A 241 -29.78 -11.73 -25.10
C ARG A 241 -30.70 -10.73 -24.42
N GLN A 242 -31.35 -9.90 -25.21
CA GLN A 242 -32.41 -8.97 -24.78
C GLN A 242 -33.76 -9.40 -25.37
N GLY A 243 -34.51 -10.18 -24.63
CA GLY A 243 -35.78 -10.73 -25.10
C GLY A 243 -35.65 -11.96 -26.02
N TRP A 244 -36.69 -12.26 -26.84
CA TRP A 244 -36.77 -13.53 -27.56
C TRP A 244 -35.81 -13.66 -28.75
N PHE A 245 -35.56 -12.54 -29.49
CA PHE A 245 -34.77 -12.57 -30.73
C PHE A 245 -33.73 -11.43 -30.84
N LYS A 246 -33.60 -10.57 -29.80
CA LYS A 246 -32.70 -9.43 -29.83
C LYS A 246 -31.44 -9.74 -29.05
N TYR A 247 -30.29 -9.52 -29.67
CA TYR A 247 -28.98 -9.53 -29.01
C TYR A 247 -28.40 -8.13 -29.05
N VAL A 248 -27.74 -7.71 -27.98
CA VAL A 248 -27.01 -6.45 -27.89
C VAL A 248 -25.58 -6.72 -27.47
N ASN A 249 -24.66 -5.88 -27.90
CA ASN A 249 -23.32 -5.88 -27.37
C ASN A 249 -23.32 -5.11 -26.04
N GLN A 250 -22.77 -5.70 -24.99
CA GLN A 250 -22.64 -5.10 -23.66
C GLN A 250 -21.19 -5.19 -23.20
N LEU A 251 -20.69 -4.12 -22.60
CA LEU A 251 -19.38 -4.10 -21.95
C LEU A 251 -19.35 -5.13 -20.83
N HIS A 252 -18.27 -5.90 -20.79
CA HIS A 252 -18.10 -6.99 -19.84
C HIS A 252 -16.62 -7.18 -19.50
N ILE A 253 -16.32 -7.57 -18.25
CA ILE A 253 -14.94 -7.67 -17.80
C ILE A 253 -14.37 -9.05 -18.10
N TYR A 254 -13.12 -9.07 -18.51
CA TYR A 254 -12.37 -10.27 -18.90
C TYR A 254 -11.00 -10.30 -18.24
N HIS A 255 -10.41 -11.48 -18.17
CA HIS A 255 -8.99 -11.72 -18.00
C HIS A 255 -8.51 -12.63 -19.15
N GLY A 256 -7.87 -12.08 -20.14
CA GLY A 256 -7.53 -12.78 -21.38
C GLY A 256 -8.79 -13.28 -22.10
N ILE A 257 -8.84 -14.58 -22.34
CA ILE A 257 -10.01 -15.26 -22.93
C ILE A 257 -11.09 -15.60 -21.90
N VAL A 258 -10.82 -15.40 -20.61
CA VAL A 258 -11.72 -15.80 -19.54
C VAL A 258 -12.68 -14.64 -19.23
N SER A 259 -13.98 -14.88 -19.39
CA SER A 259 -15.02 -13.96 -18.94
C SER A 259 -15.15 -14.05 -17.42
N THR A 260 -15.15 -12.92 -16.74
CA THR A 260 -15.60 -12.86 -15.35
C THR A 260 -17.13 -12.96 -15.27
N ASP A 261 -17.70 -13.06 -14.08
CA ASP A 261 -19.16 -13.01 -13.92
C ASP A 261 -19.69 -11.57 -13.82
N THR A 262 -18.80 -10.58 -13.84
CA THR A 262 -19.09 -9.15 -13.65
C THR A 262 -19.13 -8.39 -14.96
N SER A 263 -20.19 -7.68 -15.24
CA SER A 263 -20.27 -6.70 -16.32
C SER A 263 -19.56 -5.41 -15.94
N TRP A 264 -19.26 -4.55 -16.92
CA TRP A 264 -18.72 -3.23 -16.67
C TRP A 264 -19.68 -2.38 -15.81
N ASP A 265 -20.98 -2.43 -16.12
CA ASP A 265 -22.00 -1.68 -15.40
C ASP A 265 -22.05 -2.09 -13.92
N GLU A 266 -22.07 -3.40 -13.61
CA GLU A 266 -22.05 -3.91 -12.24
C GLU A 266 -20.79 -3.47 -11.47
N ALA A 267 -19.63 -3.47 -12.12
CA ALA A 267 -18.40 -2.99 -11.47
C ALA A 267 -18.45 -1.50 -11.15
N ILE A 268 -18.92 -0.68 -12.10
CA ILE A 268 -19.04 0.76 -11.89
C ILE A 268 -20.14 1.08 -10.87
N ASP A 269 -21.26 0.39 -10.89
CA ASP A 269 -22.34 0.53 -9.92
C ASP A 269 -21.85 0.21 -8.49
N CYS A 270 -21.05 -0.83 -8.32
CA CYS A 270 -20.42 -1.16 -7.04
C CYS A 270 -19.54 0.01 -6.54
N LEU A 271 -18.65 0.55 -7.39
CA LEU A 271 -17.76 1.62 -6.99
C LEU A 271 -18.51 2.93 -6.72
N THR A 272 -19.48 3.29 -7.55
CA THR A 272 -20.27 4.53 -7.37
C THR A 272 -21.20 4.47 -6.16
N ALA A 273 -21.76 3.30 -5.84
CA ALA A 273 -22.52 3.10 -4.62
C ALA A 273 -21.66 3.31 -3.36
N ASN A 274 -20.43 2.81 -3.38
CA ASN A 274 -19.48 3.03 -2.29
C ASN A 274 -19.07 4.51 -2.16
N LEU A 275 -18.84 5.21 -3.27
CA LEU A 275 -18.55 6.64 -3.28
C LEU A 275 -19.75 7.47 -2.78
N ALA A 276 -20.98 7.09 -3.14
CA ALA A 276 -22.17 7.75 -2.63
C ALA A 276 -22.33 7.58 -1.11
N ALA A 277 -21.98 6.40 -0.58
CA ALA A 277 -22.00 6.12 0.85
C ALA A 277 -20.83 6.80 1.61
N ASN A 278 -19.70 7.01 0.94
CA ASN A 278 -18.47 7.56 1.50
C ASN A 278 -17.92 8.70 0.61
N PRO A 279 -18.54 9.88 0.60
CA PRO A 279 -18.21 10.96 -0.35
C PRO A 279 -16.83 11.59 -0.15
N GLN A 280 -16.14 11.27 0.92
CA GLN A 280 -14.75 11.69 1.16
C GLN A 280 -13.73 10.78 0.45
N GLU A 281 -14.17 9.62 -0.02
CA GLU A 281 -13.33 8.69 -0.78
C GLU A 281 -13.30 9.05 -2.26
N PHE A 282 -12.34 8.49 -2.99
CA PHE A 282 -12.32 8.45 -4.45
C PHE A 282 -11.78 7.09 -4.90
N ALA A 283 -11.97 6.76 -6.17
CA ALA A 283 -11.36 5.58 -6.75
C ALA A 283 -10.68 5.88 -8.09
N ILE A 284 -9.64 5.11 -8.38
CA ILE A 284 -8.95 5.13 -9.67
C ILE A 284 -9.23 3.81 -10.38
N ILE A 285 -9.62 3.89 -11.64
CA ILE A 285 -9.74 2.73 -12.51
C ILE A 285 -8.58 2.78 -13.51
N VAL A 286 -7.70 1.79 -13.47
CA VAL A 286 -6.75 1.51 -14.55
C VAL A 286 -7.46 0.61 -15.53
N MET A 287 -7.78 1.14 -16.72
CA MET A 287 -8.60 0.44 -17.69
C MET A 287 -7.77 -0.04 -18.88
N ARG A 288 -7.98 -1.27 -19.29
CA ARG A 288 -7.42 -1.85 -20.51
C ARG A 288 -8.51 -2.54 -21.34
N PHE A 289 -8.53 -2.33 -22.65
CA PHE A 289 -9.36 -3.15 -23.53
C PHE A 289 -8.85 -4.59 -23.56
N GLU A 290 -9.68 -5.53 -23.14
CA GLU A 290 -9.33 -6.95 -23.21
C GLU A 290 -9.70 -7.52 -24.59
N ASN A 291 -8.67 -7.70 -25.41
CA ASN A 291 -8.80 -8.09 -26.82
C ASN A 291 -8.42 -9.54 -27.13
N ASP A 292 -8.11 -10.33 -26.10
CA ASP A 292 -7.69 -11.72 -26.28
C ASP A 292 -8.88 -12.68 -26.46
N SER A 293 -10.11 -12.15 -26.33
CA SER A 293 -11.31 -12.93 -26.67
C SER A 293 -11.37 -13.21 -28.18
N PRO A 294 -11.32 -14.46 -28.61
CA PRO A 294 -11.31 -14.81 -30.07
C PRO A 294 -12.61 -14.44 -30.78
N LEU A 295 -13.71 -14.18 -30.05
CA LEU A 295 -15.04 -13.92 -30.60
C LEU A 295 -15.40 -12.41 -30.59
N TYR A 296 -14.87 -11.63 -29.67
CA TYR A 296 -15.30 -10.27 -29.40
C TYR A 296 -14.12 -9.33 -29.18
N ASN A 297 -13.22 -9.23 -30.17
CA ASN A 297 -12.03 -8.39 -30.12
C ASN A 297 -12.07 -7.18 -31.08
N ASN A 298 -13.26 -6.77 -31.51
CA ASN A 298 -13.40 -5.66 -32.43
C ASN A 298 -13.26 -4.32 -31.70
N ARG A 299 -12.12 -3.67 -31.89
CA ARG A 299 -11.77 -2.39 -31.29
C ARG A 299 -12.81 -1.28 -31.55
N SER A 300 -13.32 -1.19 -32.79
CA SER A 300 -14.31 -0.15 -33.16
C SER A 300 -15.62 -0.32 -32.39
N THR A 301 -16.07 -1.56 -32.21
CA THR A 301 -17.27 -1.86 -31.41
C THR A 301 -17.03 -1.48 -29.96
N TRP A 302 -15.88 -1.87 -29.38
CA TRP A 302 -15.53 -1.52 -28.01
C TRP A 302 -15.42 0.00 -27.83
N ASN A 303 -14.73 0.71 -28.73
CA ASN A 303 -14.61 2.16 -28.68
C ASN A 303 -16.00 2.84 -28.62
N SER A 304 -16.93 2.37 -29.48
CA SER A 304 -18.29 2.94 -29.54
C SER A 304 -19.06 2.70 -28.23
N LEU A 305 -18.97 1.50 -27.69
CA LEU A 305 -19.64 1.15 -26.41
C LEU A 305 -19.04 1.94 -25.26
N MET A 306 -17.71 1.98 -25.14
CA MET A 306 -17.03 2.70 -24.07
C MET A 306 -17.27 4.21 -24.14
N SER A 307 -17.16 4.79 -25.34
CA SER A 307 -17.44 6.22 -25.54
C SER A 307 -18.89 6.57 -25.18
N ASN A 308 -19.86 5.73 -25.58
CA ASN A 308 -21.27 5.94 -25.22
C ASN A 308 -21.45 5.84 -23.70
N TYR A 309 -20.88 4.82 -23.07
CA TYR A 309 -20.99 4.64 -21.62
C TYR A 309 -20.44 5.86 -20.87
N LEU A 310 -19.20 6.25 -21.17
CA LEU A 310 -18.53 7.35 -20.49
C LEU A 310 -19.16 8.72 -20.76
N SER A 311 -19.75 8.93 -21.95
CA SER A 311 -20.42 10.20 -22.26
C SER A 311 -21.81 10.31 -21.69
N SER A 312 -22.61 9.24 -21.75
CA SER A 312 -24.06 9.29 -21.58
C SER A 312 -24.60 8.48 -20.40
N GLU A 313 -23.93 7.41 -19.98
CA GLU A 313 -24.42 6.50 -18.95
C GLU A 313 -23.76 6.77 -17.59
N LEU A 314 -22.44 6.96 -17.53
CA LEU A 314 -21.77 7.34 -16.30
C LEU A 314 -22.23 8.75 -15.85
N PRO A 315 -22.80 8.94 -14.65
CA PRO A 315 -23.23 10.24 -14.18
C PRO A 315 -22.07 11.24 -14.07
N SER A 316 -22.31 12.49 -14.44
CA SER A 316 -21.29 13.55 -14.43
C SER A 316 -20.70 13.81 -13.03
N ALA A 317 -21.47 13.56 -11.98
CA ALA A 317 -21.01 13.72 -10.59
C ALA A 317 -19.80 12.84 -10.26
N TYR A 318 -19.66 11.67 -10.90
CA TYR A 318 -18.55 10.76 -10.69
C TYR A 318 -17.37 10.99 -11.65
N LYS A 319 -17.49 11.90 -12.62
CA LYS A 319 -16.44 12.15 -13.60
C LYS A 319 -15.43 13.16 -13.08
N VAL A 320 -14.17 12.94 -13.40
CA VAL A 320 -13.09 13.89 -13.20
C VAL A 320 -12.15 13.86 -14.39
N ASP A 321 -11.80 15.03 -14.93
CA ASP A 321 -10.83 15.15 -16.00
C ASP A 321 -9.41 15.09 -15.41
N PHE A 322 -8.53 14.32 -16.03
CA PHE A 322 -7.15 14.20 -15.58
C PHE A 322 -6.38 15.51 -15.81
N ARG A 323 -5.62 15.88 -14.79
CA ARG A 323 -4.54 16.87 -14.84
C ARG A 323 -3.43 16.49 -13.86
N PRO A 324 -2.16 16.89 -14.12
CA PRO A 324 -1.02 16.50 -13.28
C PRO A 324 -1.13 16.95 -11.82
N ASP A 325 -1.76 18.09 -11.60
CA ASP A 325 -1.90 18.79 -10.32
C ASP A 325 -3.21 18.46 -9.58
N LEU A 326 -3.84 17.31 -9.86
CA LEU A 326 -5.02 16.86 -9.12
C LEU A 326 -4.69 16.73 -7.64
N LYS A 327 -5.50 17.39 -6.82
CA LYS A 327 -5.47 17.27 -5.36
C LYS A 327 -6.58 16.34 -4.88
N VAL A 328 -6.47 15.89 -3.63
CA VAL A 328 -7.48 15.06 -2.97
C VAL A 328 -8.86 15.72 -3.04
N ALA A 329 -8.95 17.02 -2.75
CA ALA A 329 -10.21 17.78 -2.87
C ALA A 329 -10.87 17.69 -4.24
N ASP A 330 -10.09 17.60 -5.32
CA ASP A 330 -10.61 17.57 -6.70
C ASP A 330 -11.29 16.25 -7.06
N VAL A 331 -10.88 15.17 -6.41
CA VAL A 331 -11.28 13.78 -6.74
C VAL A 331 -12.24 13.15 -5.74
N ARG A 332 -12.49 13.78 -4.59
CA ARG A 332 -13.44 13.24 -3.61
C ARG A 332 -14.81 12.99 -4.23
N GLY A 333 -15.38 11.81 -3.95
CA GLY A 333 -16.65 11.32 -4.50
C GLY A 333 -16.59 10.93 -5.98
N LYS A 334 -15.40 10.83 -6.61
CA LYS A 334 -15.28 10.63 -8.07
C LYS A 334 -14.48 9.39 -8.45
N LEU A 335 -14.65 8.98 -9.70
CA LEU A 335 -13.87 7.94 -10.38
C LEU A 335 -12.87 8.60 -11.34
N LEU A 336 -11.58 8.44 -11.09
CA LEU A 336 -10.51 8.81 -12.03
C LEU A 336 -10.21 7.62 -12.94
N ILE A 337 -10.61 7.70 -14.20
CA ILE A 337 -10.43 6.60 -15.17
C ILE A 337 -9.15 6.87 -15.97
N LEU A 338 -8.16 6.01 -15.82
CA LEU A 338 -6.89 6.02 -16.54
C LEU A 338 -6.85 4.85 -17.52
N SER A 339 -7.07 5.13 -18.81
CA SER A 339 -7.18 4.09 -19.82
C SER A 339 -5.86 3.86 -20.55
N ARG A 340 -5.43 2.61 -20.62
CA ARG A 340 -4.28 2.16 -21.43
C ARG A 340 -4.63 2.12 -22.95
N ASP A 341 -5.90 2.26 -23.29
CA ASP A 341 -6.41 2.21 -24.64
C ASP A 341 -7.24 3.44 -24.98
N SER A 342 -6.99 4.02 -26.14
CA SER A 342 -7.79 5.15 -26.63
C SER A 342 -9.13 4.63 -27.20
N TYR A 343 -10.23 5.09 -26.63
CA TYR A 343 -11.59 4.79 -27.07
C TYR A 343 -12.21 5.98 -27.86
N ALA A 344 -11.52 7.12 -27.89
CA ALA A 344 -11.85 8.34 -28.59
C ALA A 344 -10.56 9.10 -28.92
N ASP A 345 -10.63 10.20 -29.67
CA ASP A 345 -9.48 11.05 -30.00
C ASP A 345 -8.89 11.74 -28.75
N THR A 346 -9.77 12.08 -27.79
CA THR A 346 -9.42 12.65 -26.48
C THR A 346 -10.21 11.94 -25.38
N PRO A 347 -9.69 11.86 -24.13
CA PRO A 347 -10.44 11.26 -23.03
C PRO A 347 -11.77 11.99 -22.80
N ILE A 348 -12.87 11.26 -22.70
CA ILE A 348 -14.18 11.81 -22.31
C ILE A 348 -14.17 12.23 -20.84
N THR A 349 -13.50 11.43 -20.02
CA THR A 349 -13.18 11.68 -18.61
C THR A 349 -11.86 10.99 -18.27
N GLY A 350 -11.17 11.39 -17.21
CA GLY A 350 -9.88 10.82 -16.83
C GLY A 350 -8.77 11.14 -17.83
N GLY A 351 -7.96 10.15 -18.17
CA GLY A 351 -6.81 10.28 -19.06
C GLY A 351 -6.44 9.00 -19.79
N PHE A 352 -5.64 9.14 -20.86
CA PHE A 352 -5.04 8.02 -21.59
C PHE A 352 -3.60 7.78 -21.15
N ILE A 353 -3.27 6.54 -20.88
CA ILE A 353 -1.90 6.10 -20.56
C ILE A 353 -1.19 5.71 -21.84
N SER A 354 0.08 6.11 -21.98
CA SER A 354 0.97 5.68 -23.04
C SER A 354 2.29 5.12 -22.51
N ASN A 355 2.99 4.35 -23.34
CA ASN A 355 4.28 3.75 -23.06
C ASN A 355 4.28 2.87 -21.79
N TRP A 356 3.27 2.02 -21.66
CA TRP A 356 3.20 1.00 -20.63
C TRP A 356 4.32 -0.03 -20.82
N SER A 357 5.06 -0.36 -19.74
CA SER A 357 6.17 -1.29 -19.80
C SER A 357 5.87 -2.62 -19.10
N HIS A 358 6.24 -3.71 -19.77
CA HIS A 358 6.20 -5.08 -19.24
C HIS A 358 7.60 -5.66 -18.98
N SER A 359 8.67 -4.87 -19.14
CA SER A 359 10.02 -5.32 -18.85
C SER A 359 10.39 -5.21 -17.38
N ALA A 360 11.44 -5.90 -16.96
CA ALA A 360 11.96 -5.81 -15.60
C ALA A 360 12.47 -4.39 -15.26
N GLU A 361 12.98 -3.64 -16.24
CA GLU A 361 13.45 -2.27 -16.05
C GLU A 361 12.30 -1.27 -15.92
N GLY A 362 11.08 -1.68 -16.29
CA GLY A 362 9.94 -0.78 -16.35
C GLY A 362 10.12 0.38 -17.35
N SER A 363 9.44 1.48 -17.14
CA SER A 363 9.56 2.71 -17.92
C SER A 363 9.35 3.94 -17.05
N THR A 364 10.24 4.93 -17.19
CA THR A 364 10.06 6.29 -16.65
C THR A 364 9.65 7.29 -17.73
N GLY A 365 9.48 6.80 -18.98
CA GLY A 365 9.07 7.59 -20.16
C GLY A 365 7.59 7.44 -20.54
N GLY A 366 6.76 6.89 -19.63
CA GLY A 366 5.31 6.84 -19.79
C GLY A 366 4.66 8.21 -19.61
N SER A 367 3.41 8.33 -20.04
CA SER A 367 2.62 9.53 -19.79
C SER A 367 1.16 9.22 -19.56
N ILE A 368 0.49 10.13 -18.83
CA ILE A 368 -0.97 10.19 -18.73
C ILE A 368 -1.42 11.46 -19.42
N GLN A 369 -2.18 11.31 -20.48
CA GLN A 369 -2.71 12.43 -21.27
C GLN A 369 -4.16 12.70 -20.89
N GLY A 370 -4.42 13.86 -20.30
CA GLY A 370 -5.74 14.42 -20.12
C GLY A 370 -6.21 15.18 -21.35
N LYS A 371 -7.34 15.90 -21.26
CA LYS A 371 -7.88 16.72 -22.37
C LYS A 371 -6.93 17.83 -22.81
N ASN A 372 -6.29 18.50 -21.85
CA ASN A 372 -5.45 19.69 -22.11
C ASN A 372 -4.11 19.63 -21.36
N SER A 373 -3.73 18.51 -20.83
CA SER A 373 -2.54 18.37 -19.98
C SER A 373 -1.95 16.99 -20.08
N THR A 374 -0.66 16.87 -19.78
CA THR A 374 0.05 15.60 -19.78
C THR A 374 0.94 15.52 -18.53
N ALA A 375 0.92 14.37 -17.85
CA ALA A 375 1.81 14.05 -16.75
C ALA A 375 2.83 12.99 -17.16
N THR A 376 3.99 12.99 -16.51
CA THR A 376 4.94 11.87 -16.57
C THR A 376 4.39 10.69 -15.78
N LEU A 377 4.58 9.48 -16.32
CA LEU A 377 4.23 8.22 -15.68
C LEU A 377 5.45 7.30 -15.61
N ASN A 378 5.78 6.90 -14.40
CA ASN A 378 6.68 5.77 -14.14
C ASN A 378 5.82 4.50 -14.04
N VAL A 379 6.13 3.47 -14.79
CA VAL A 379 5.35 2.22 -14.77
C VAL A 379 6.23 1.00 -14.83
N GLN A 380 5.94 0.04 -13.96
CA GLN A 380 6.50 -1.30 -13.96
C GLN A 380 5.36 -2.31 -13.90
N ASP A 381 5.31 -3.19 -14.90
CA ASP A 381 4.36 -4.31 -14.96
C ASP A 381 5.09 -5.54 -15.53
N TYR A 382 6.20 -5.94 -14.88
CA TYR A 382 6.93 -7.18 -15.20
C TYR A 382 6.11 -8.37 -14.72
N TYR A 383 5.09 -8.74 -15.50
CA TYR A 383 4.10 -9.75 -15.12
C TYR A 383 4.53 -11.18 -15.44
N SER A 384 5.32 -11.40 -16.49
CA SER A 384 5.90 -12.71 -16.84
C SER A 384 7.27 -12.84 -16.18
N VAL A 385 7.26 -13.27 -14.91
CA VAL A 385 8.44 -13.24 -14.06
C VAL A 385 9.33 -14.44 -14.32
N GLU A 386 10.39 -14.23 -15.08
CA GLU A 386 11.46 -15.21 -15.34
C GLU A 386 12.51 -15.20 -14.23
N ASP A 387 12.79 -14.01 -13.69
CA ASP A 387 13.74 -13.77 -12.62
C ASP A 387 13.03 -13.07 -11.45
N THR A 388 12.94 -13.74 -10.30
CA THR A 388 12.25 -13.25 -9.13
C THR A 388 13.03 -12.15 -8.41
N GLU A 389 14.36 -12.15 -8.46
CA GLU A 389 15.19 -11.09 -7.89
C GLU A 389 15.06 -9.83 -8.74
N ALA A 390 15.12 -9.93 -10.06
CA ALA A 390 14.86 -8.80 -10.96
C ALA A 390 13.45 -8.20 -10.72
N LYS A 391 12.43 -9.04 -10.46
CA LYS A 391 11.09 -8.56 -10.12
C LYS A 391 11.07 -7.76 -8.82
N LEU A 392 11.71 -8.25 -7.76
CA LEU A 392 11.78 -7.54 -6.48
C LEU A 392 12.54 -6.23 -6.62
N ASN A 393 13.69 -6.25 -7.29
CA ASN A 393 14.47 -5.03 -7.56
C ASN A 393 13.67 -3.99 -8.33
N SER A 394 12.86 -4.43 -9.31
CA SER A 394 11.95 -3.53 -10.04
C SER A 394 10.90 -2.91 -9.12
N ILE A 395 10.26 -3.72 -8.25
CA ILE A 395 9.27 -3.24 -7.29
C ILE A 395 9.89 -2.17 -6.39
N TYR A 396 11.06 -2.41 -5.81
CA TYR A 396 11.74 -1.48 -4.91
C TYR A 396 12.16 -0.19 -5.63
N THR A 397 12.76 -0.32 -6.82
CA THR A 397 13.17 0.82 -7.64
C THR A 397 12.00 1.74 -7.96
N PHE A 398 10.81 1.19 -8.27
CA PHE A 398 9.64 2.00 -8.60
C PHE A 398 8.96 2.59 -7.36
N MET A 399 9.06 1.97 -6.18
CA MET A 399 8.73 2.62 -4.91
C MET A 399 9.67 3.81 -4.65
N ASP A 400 10.97 3.67 -4.93
CA ASP A 400 11.93 4.77 -4.81
C ASP A 400 11.67 5.90 -5.81
N TYR A 401 11.31 5.58 -7.04
CA TYR A 401 10.88 6.61 -8.00
C TYR A 401 9.66 7.38 -7.51
N ALA A 402 8.64 6.70 -6.94
CA ALA A 402 7.48 7.36 -6.38
C ALA A 402 7.88 8.31 -5.25
N SER A 403 8.66 7.82 -4.29
CA SER A 403 9.12 8.55 -3.11
C SER A 403 9.95 9.81 -3.46
N ASN A 404 10.74 9.75 -4.54
CA ASN A 404 11.62 10.85 -4.96
C ASN A 404 11.03 11.71 -6.08
N SER A 405 9.81 11.45 -6.52
CA SER A 405 9.17 12.20 -7.61
C SER A 405 8.54 13.49 -7.12
N ALA A 406 8.61 14.52 -7.97
CA ALA A 406 7.87 15.76 -7.74
C ALA A 406 6.35 15.54 -7.91
N ALA A 407 5.55 16.43 -7.32
CA ALA A 407 4.12 16.48 -7.54
C ALA A 407 3.80 16.54 -9.06
N GLY A 408 2.80 15.75 -9.48
CA GLY A 408 2.41 15.63 -10.89
C GLY A 408 3.14 14.52 -11.66
N VAL A 409 4.14 13.86 -11.08
CA VAL A 409 4.72 12.62 -11.61
C VAL A 409 4.02 11.43 -10.97
N TRP A 410 3.47 10.54 -11.78
CA TRP A 410 2.70 9.38 -11.33
C TRP A 410 3.55 8.12 -11.38
N THR A 411 3.31 7.19 -10.45
CA THR A 411 3.96 5.88 -10.44
C THR A 411 2.93 4.78 -10.27
N ILE A 412 2.94 3.81 -11.20
CA ILE A 412 2.15 2.57 -11.12
C ILE A 412 3.12 1.40 -11.10
N ASN A 413 3.05 0.61 -10.04
CA ASN A 413 4.03 -0.43 -9.73
C ASN A 413 3.30 -1.73 -9.38
N HIS A 414 3.59 -2.80 -10.11
CA HIS A 414 2.92 -4.08 -9.95
C HIS A 414 3.74 -5.05 -9.09
N THR A 415 3.19 -5.50 -7.97
CA THR A 415 3.65 -6.73 -7.30
C THR A 415 3.06 -7.97 -7.96
N SER A 416 1.97 -7.79 -8.69
CA SER A 416 1.26 -8.84 -9.44
C SER A 416 2.09 -9.45 -10.57
N GLY A 417 1.66 -10.62 -11.03
CA GLY A 417 2.27 -11.36 -12.11
C GLY A 417 2.23 -12.87 -11.88
N TYR A 418 2.94 -13.62 -12.71
CA TYR A 418 3.11 -15.05 -12.52
C TYR A 418 4.58 -15.46 -12.64
N THR A 419 4.99 -16.43 -11.83
CA THR A 419 6.34 -17.00 -11.87
C THR A 419 6.32 -18.30 -12.66
N GLY A 420 7.13 -18.36 -13.71
CA GLY A 420 7.26 -19.51 -14.60
C GLY A 420 6.86 -19.17 -16.04
N SER A 421 6.71 -20.19 -16.89
CA SER A 421 6.54 -20.00 -18.32
C SER A 421 5.11 -19.66 -18.77
N THR A 422 4.11 -19.89 -17.91
CA THR A 422 2.69 -19.65 -18.21
C THR A 422 1.91 -19.23 -17.00
N GLY A 423 0.95 -18.31 -17.18
CA GLY A 423 0.00 -17.92 -16.15
C GLY A 423 -0.88 -19.11 -15.74
N SER A 424 -1.00 -19.28 -14.41
CA SER A 424 -1.91 -20.25 -13.79
C SER A 424 -2.19 -19.79 -12.36
N ASN A 425 -3.27 -20.31 -11.77
CA ASN A 425 -3.58 -19.94 -10.36
C ASN A 425 -2.39 -20.22 -9.41
N ALA A 426 -1.69 -21.35 -9.57
CA ALA A 426 -0.51 -21.66 -8.77
C ALA A 426 0.66 -20.69 -9.04
N ALA A 427 0.85 -20.25 -10.29
CA ALA A 427 1.90 -19.30 -10.64
C ALA A 427 1.61 -17.89 -10.09
N TYR A 428 0.36 -17.45 -10.11
CA TYR A 428 -0.07 -16.20 -9.48
C TYR A 428 0.10 -16.24 -7.95
N CYS A 429 -0.35 -17.32 -7.29
CA CYS A 429 -0.16 -17.51 -5.86
C CYS A 429 1.32 -17.51 -5.46
N LYS A 430 2.17 -18.21 -6.24
CA LYS A 430 3.62 -18.26 -5.99
C LYS A 430 4.26 -16.87 -6.14
N ASN A 431 3.88 -16.14 -7.17
CA ASN A 431 4.37 -14.78 -7.38
C ASN A 431 3.94 -13.85 -6.24
N ALA A 432 2.66 -13.88 -5.85
CA ALA A 432 2.15 -13.06 -4.75
C ALA A 432 2.82 -13.40 -3.41
N ALA A 433 3.08 -14.69 -3.14
CA ALA A 433 3.77 -15.14 -1.92
C ALA A 433 5.24 -14.69 -1.85
N ASN A 434 5.88 -14.42 -2.99
CA ASN A 434 7.22 -13.84 -3.03
C ASN A 434 7.19 -12.32 -2.92
N ASN A 435 6.31 -11.67 -3.68
CA ASN A 435 6.38 -10.24 -3.91
C ASN A 435 5.65 -9.41 -2.84
N ASN A 436 4.46 -9.83 -2.41
CA ASN A 436 3.68 -9.04 -1.47
C ASN A 436 4.34 -8.96 -0.07
N PRO A 437 4.84 -10.07 0.54
CA PRO A 437 5.58 -9.99 1.80
C PRO A 437 6.86 -9.15 1.66
N SER A 438 7.58 -9.29 0.55
CA SER A 438 8.81 -8.51 0.30
C SER A 438 8.52 -7.03 0.14
N ALA A 439 7.45 -6.66 -0.58
CA ALA A 439 7.01 -5.27 -0.72
C ALA A 439 6.53 -4.69 0.63
N TYR A 440 5.80 -5.50 1.44
CA TYR A 440 5.41 -5.13 2.79
C TYR A 440 6.64 -4.80 3.64
N ARG A 441 7.62 -5.71 3.69
CA ARG A 441 8.88 -5.50 4.45
C ARG A 441 9.60 -4.25 3.96
N TYR A 442 9.72 -4.06 2.66
CA TYR A 442 10.38 -2.89 2.10
C TYR A 442 9.72 -1.57 2.55
N ILE A 443 8.38 -1.51 2.60
CA ILE A 443 7.65 -0.33 3.09
C ILE A 443 7.89 -0.10 4.58
N ILE A 444 7.88 -1.17 5.39
CA ILE A 444 8.07 -1.08 6.84
C ILE A 444 9.51 -0.71 7.18
N ASP A 445 10.50 -1.45 6.65
CA ASP A 445 11.91 -1.30 6.99
C ASP A 445 12.49 0.05 6.55
N ASN A 446 12.06 0.53 5.40
CA ASN A 446 12.47 1.84 4.95
C ASN A 446 11.72 2.98 5.64
N ALA A 447 10.73 2.70 6.52
CA ALA A 447 9.96 3.62 7.36
C ALA A 447 9.93 5.01 6.72
N ARG A 448 9.44 5.08 5.47
CA ARG A 448 9.67 6.23 4.61
C ARG A 448 9.03 7.44 5.23
N THR A 449 9.89 8.24 5.84
CA THR A 449 9.52 9.47 6.48
C THR A 449 9.16 10.54 5.47
N ASP A 450 9.64 10.41 4.22
CA ASP A 450 9.67 11.52 3.27
C ASP A 450 9.02 11.22 1.92
N GLY A 451 8.24 10.13 1.77
CA GLY A 451 7.71 9.85 0.44
C GLY A 451 6.64 8.80 0.36
N ASN A 452 5.88 8.89 -0.72
CA ASN A 452 4.88 7.89 -1.08
C ASN A 452 5.53 6.69 -1.78
N VAL A 453 4.77 5.59 -1.89
CA VAL A 453 5.19 4.40 -2.66
C VAL A 453 4.45 4.29 -4.00
N GLY A 454 3.64 5.29 -4.35
CA GLY A 454 2.82 5.31 -5.57
C GLY A 454 1.63 4.36 -5.51
N ILE A 455 1.13 3.99 -6.68
CA ILE A 455 0.06 3.00 -6.85
C ILE A 455 0.70 1.62 -6.88
N ILE A 456 0.34 0.74 -5.94
CA ILE A 456 0.82 -0.65 -5.88
C ILE A 456 -0.30 -1.58 -6.31
N MET A 457 -0.11 -2.26 -7.45
CA MET A 457 -1.10 -3.19 -8.02
C MET A 457 -0.77 -4.63 -7.61
N MET A 458 -1.68 -5.25 -6.84
CA MET A 458 -1.45 -6.53 -6.15
C MET A 458 -2.35 -7.65 -6.67
N ASP A 459 -1.89 -8.89 -6.51
CA ASP A 459 -2.71 -10.10 -6.58
C ASP A 459 -3.06 -10.60 -5.17
N HIS A 460 -4.17 -11.33 -5.04
CA HIS A 460 -4.64 -12.02 -3.83
C HIS A 460 -4.80 -11.11 -2.61
N VAL A 461 -5.43 -9.94 -2.80
CA VAL A 461 -5.80 -9.06 -1.69
C VAL A 461 -6.87 -9.72 -0.80
N GLY A 462 -6.80 -9.44 0.50
CA GLY A 462 -7.83 -9.74 1.50
C GLY A 462 -7.48 -10.79 2.52
N SER A 463 -6.62 -11.73 2.19
CA SER A 463 -6.26 -12.81 3.11
C SER A 463 -4.74 -12.90 3.30
N ARG A 464 -4.31 -13.31 4.51
CA ARG A 464 -2.93 -13.61 4.81
C ARG A 464 -2.39 -14.73 3.91
N THR A 465 -3.25 -15.71 3.65
CA THR A 465 -2.92 -16.88 2.86
C THR A 465 -3.93 -17.10 1.73
N THR A 466 -3.48 -17.73 0.65
CA THR A 466 -4.33 -18.21 -0.45
C THR A 466 -4.01 -19.66 -0.79
N LYS A 467 -4.86 -20.32 -1.56
CA LYS A 467 -4.68 -21.73 -1.92
C LYS A 467 -4.72 -21.94 -3.43
N SER A 468 -3.85 -22.83 -3.91
CA SER A 468 -3.97 -23.42 -5.22
C SER A 468 -3.84 -24.93 -5.12
N GLY A 469 -4.92 -25.67 -5.40
CA GLY A 469 -5.02 -27.11 -5.12
C GLY A 469 -4.84 -27.39 -3.63
N SER A 470 -3.90 -28.23 -3.26
CA SER A 470 -3.56 -28.58 -1.88
C SER A 470 -2.50 -27.66 -1.24
N THR A 471 -1.88 -26.77 -2.02
CA THR A 471 -0.80 -25.92 -1.56
C THR A 471 -1.38 -24.61 -1.00
N THR A 472 -0.95 -24.23 0.21
CA THR A 472 -1.21 -22.94 0.83
C THR A 472 -0.01 -22.03 0.61
N TYR A 473 -0.26 -20.77 0.28
CA TYR A 473 0.72 -19.72 0.05
C TYR A 473 0.45 -18.56 1.00
N THR A 474 1.47 -18.10 1.71
CA THR A 474 1.41 -16.88 2.53
C THR A 474 1.63 -15.67 1.62
N VAL A 475 0.60 -14.85 1.41
CA VAL A 475 0.59 -13.79 0.38
C VAL A 475 0.48 -12.38 0.97
N TYR A 476 0.33 -12.22 2.27
CA TYR A 476 0.15 -10.91 2.94
C TYR A 476 -0.90 -10.01 2.27
N GLY A 477 -1.96 -10.61 1.75
CA GLY A 477 -3.02 -9.88 1.05
C GLY A 477 -3.82 -8.91 1.94
N ASP A 478 -3.73 -9.05 3.24
CA ASP A 478 -4.28 -8.16 4.26
C ASP A 478 -3.24 -7.15 4.80
N LEU A 479 -1.98 -7.52 4.90
CA LEU A 479 -0.94 -6.68 5.49
C LEU A 479 -0.39 -5.63 4.52
N LEU A 480 -0.12 -6.01 3.27
CA LEU A 480 0.46 -5.09 2.29
C LEU A 480 -0.47 -3.91 1.99
N PRO A 481 -1.79 -4.09 1.74
CA PRO A 481 -2.70 -2.95 1.58
C PRO A 481 -2.67 -2.00 2.77
N GLN A 482 -2.63 -2.54 3.99
CA GLN A 482 -2.57 -1.74 5.20
C GLN A 482 -1.28 -0.92 5.29
N ALA A 483 -0.12 -1.53 5.03
CA ALA A 483 1.16 -0.82 5.05
C ALA A 483 1.20 0.31 4.01
N ILE A 484 0.59 0.12 2.84
CA ILE A 484 0.47 1.16 1.81
C ILE A 484 -0.42 2.31 2.30
N ILE A 485 -1.56 2.02 2.92
CA ILE A 485 -2.46 3.03 3.49
C ILE A 485 -1.75 3.82 4.58
N ASP A 486 -1.13 3.12 5.54
CA ASP A 486 -0.44 3.73 6.68
C ASP A 486 0.72 4.63 6.24
N ASN A 487 1.33 4.34 5.10
CA ASN A 487 2.41 5.14 4.56
C ASN A 487 1.98 6.58 4.23
N ASN A 488 0.70 6.85 3.97
CA ASN A 488 0.19 8.21 3.78
C ASN A 488 0.17 9.05 5.06
N PHE A 489 0.32 8.43 6.22
CA PHE A 489 0.16 9.06 7.53
C PHE A 489 1.44 9.02 8.38
N ARG A 490 2.58 8.67 7.78
CA ARG A 490 3.87 8.57 8.47
C ARG A 490 4.72 9.82 8.40
N TRP A 491 4.34 10.79 7.62
CA TRP A 491 5.09 12.01 7.31
C TRP A 491 4.20 13.25 7.27
#